data_f932b610909fd04ab526e106758022a7
#
_entry.id   f932b610909fd04ab526e106758022a7
#
_cell.length_a   1.000
_cell.length_b   1.000
_cell.length_c   1.000
_cell.angle_alpha   90.00
_cell.angle_beta   90.00
_cell.angle_gamma   90.00
#
_symmetry.space_group_name_H-M   'P 1'
#
loop_
_entity.id
_entity.type
_entity.pdbx_description
1 polymer ?
#
loop_
_entity_poly.entity_id
_entity_poly.type
_entity_poly.pdbx_seq_one_letter_code
_entity_poly.pdbx_strand_id
1 'polypeptide(L)'
;GRYDIDGDRCYAKLAHYTTKQAEECYPEAHRRYADIQYMVEGEEYIEVCPLGPDLVVHTPYDAARDILFFEGLVPKTSFPLTTGDFLILLPQDVHRPGVAVEAPGPVVKVVVKMDMALLAGAMPAGCRI
;
A
#
# COMPACT_ATOMS: atom_id res chain seq x y z
N GLY A 1 0.57 -4.12 -15.97
CA GLY A 1 -0.72 -3.75 -16.50
C GLY A 1 -1.82 -3.77 -15.46
N ARG A 2 -2.96 -3.25 -15.84
CA ARG A 2 -4.17 -3.25 -15.03
C ARG A 2 -5.13 -4.33 -15.51
N TYR A 3 -5.75 -5.05 -14.57
CA TYR A 3 -6.73 -6.10 -14.82
C TYR A 3 -7.99 -5.81 -14.01
N ASP A 4 -9.11 -5.54 -14.69
CA ASP A 4 -10.37 -5.24 -14.01
C ASP A 4 -11.00 -6.53 -13.47
N ILE A 5 -11.35 -6.50 -12.18
CA ILE A 5 -12.08 -7.59 -11.51
C ILE A 5 -13.57 -7.19 -11.43
N ASP A 6 -13.84 -5.96 -11.03
CA ASP A 6 -15.19 -5.38 -10.95
C ASP A 6 -15.11 -3.89 -11.30
N GLY A 7 -14.73 -3.59 -12.56
CA GLY A 7 -14.58 -2.23 -13.05
C GLY A 7 -13.63 -1.41 -12.17
N ASP A 8 -14.06 -0.22 -11.79
CA ASP A 8 -13.28 0.66 -10.91
C ASP A 8 -13.45 0.33 -9.42
N ARG A 9 -14.35 -0.58 -9.06
CA ARG A 9 -14.56 -0.96 -7.66
C ARG A 9 -13.53 -1.95 -7.16
N CYS A 10 -13.02 -2.79 -8.06
CA CYS A 10 -11.96 -3.74 -7.72
C CYS A 10 -11.13 -4.05 -8.97
N TYR A 11 -9.83 -3.83 -8.89
CA TYR A 11 -8.93 -4.13 -9.99
C TYR A 11 -7.54 -4.50 -9.46
N ALA A 12 -6.78 -5.21 -10.27
CA ALA A 12 -5.42 -5.62 -9.94
C ALA A 12 -4.40 -4.90 -10.82
N LYS A 13 -3.26 -4.57 -10.23
CA LYS A 13 -2.08 -4.05 -10.94
C LYS A 13 -0.94 -5.03 -10.79
N LEU A 14 -0.32 -5.40 -11.91
CA LEU A 14 0.91 -6.16 -11.92
C LEU A 14 2.09 -5.18 -11.98
N ALA A 15 2.98 -5.26 -11.01
CA ALA A 15 4.13 -4.38 -10.88
C ALA A 15 5.44 -5.17 -10.94
N HIS A 16 6.37 -4.67 -11.75
CA HIS A 16 7.76 -5.14 -11.83
C HIS A 16 8.65 -3.96 -11.48
N TYR A 17 9.48 -4.09 -10.45
CA TYR A 17 10.39 -3.02 -10.05
C TYR A 17 11.58 -3.56 -9.28
N THR A 18 12.54 -2.70 -9.03
CA THR A 18 13.67 -2.96 -8.15
C THR A 18 13.43 -2.23 -6.84
N THR A 19 13.59 -2.92 -5.71
CA THR A 19 13.49 -2.30 -4.39
C THR A 19 14.55 -1.22 -4.20
N LYS A 20 14.28 -0.28 -3.31
CA LYS A 20 15.14 0.87 -3.02
C LYS A 20 15.40 0.99 -1.52
N GLN A 21 16.42 1.75 -1.15
CA GLN A 21 16.60 2.10 0.24
C GLN A 21 15.44 2.99 0.72
N ALA A 22 15.09 2.88 2.00
CA ALA A 22 13.92 3.57 2.56
C ALA A 22 13.97 5.08 2.33
N GLU A 23 15.15 5.70 2.46
CA GLU A 23 15.35 7.14 2.30
C GLU A 23 15.17 7.65 0.86
N GLU A 24 15.05 6.75 -0.11
CA GLU A 24 14.77 7.09 -1.50
C GLU A 24 13.29 7.10 -1.84
N CYS A 25 12.41 6.76 -0.87
CA CYS A 25 10.98 6.61 -1.09
C CYS A 25 10.19 7.41 -0.05
N TYR A 26 9.13 8.09 -0.49
CA TYR A 26 8.19 8.70 0.43
C TYR A 26 7.09 7.72 0.82
N PRO A 27 6.69 7.69 2.10
CA PRO A 27 5.49 6.95 2.50
C PRO A 27 4.24 7.53 1.84
N GLU A 28 3.28 6.68 1.59
CA GLU A 28 2.05 7.03 0.90
C GLU A 28 0.81 6.58 1.66
N ALA A 29 -0.34 7.19 1.35
CA ALA A 29 -1.64 6.73 1.79
C ALA A 29 -2.67 6.97 0.70
N HIS A 30 -3.78 6.25 0.81
CA HIS A 30 -4.91 6.32 -0.12
C HIS A 30 -6.17 6.68 0.66
N ARG A 31 -7.22 7.15 -0.02
CA ARG A 31 -8.49 7.49 0.64
C ARG A 31 -9.65 6.66 0.14
N ARG A 32 -9.64 6.33 -1.15
CA ARG A 32 -10.73 5.58 -1.79
C ARG A 32 -10.54 4.08 -1.71
N TYR A 33 -9.31 3.59 -1.90
CA TYR A 33 -9.03 2.17 -2.03
C TYR A 33 -8.25 1.62 -0.85
N ALA A 34 -8.55 0.37 -0.50
CA ALA A 34 -7.64 -0.49 0.24
C ALA A 34 -6.72 -1.20 -0.75
N ASP A 35 -5.49 -1.49 -0.34
CA ASP A 35 -4.52 -2.27 -1.09
C ASP A 35 -4.40 -3.67 -0.52
N ILE A 36 -4.42 -4.68 -1.39
CA ILE A 36 -3.91 -6.00 -1.05
C ILE A 36 -2.64 -6.19 -1.88
N GLN A 37 -1.49 -6.21 -1.21
CA GLN A 37 -0.20 -6.33 -1.88
C GLN A 37 0.31 -7.76 -1.74
N TYR A 38 0.36 -8.48 -2.84
CA TYR A 38 0.77 -9.89 -2.90
C TYR A 38 2.11 -10.04 -3.61
N MET A 39 3.08 -10.63 -2.91
CA MET A 39 4.42 -10.86 -3.46
C MET A 39 4.42 -12.12 -4.31
N VAL A 40 4.55 -11.95 -5.62
CA VAL A 40 4.65 -13.06 -6.57
C VAL A 40 6.08 -13.61 -6.58
N GLU A 41 7.07 -12.73 -6.65
CA GLU A 41 8.49 -13.09 -6.71
C GLU A 41 9.35 -11.99 -6.15
N GLY A 42 10.28 -12.35 -5.27
CA GLY A 42 11.19 -11.43 -4.63
C GLY A 42 10.85 -11.17 -3.18
N GLU A 43 11.45 -10.14 -2.62
CA GLU A 43 11.24 -9.75 -1.23
C GLU A 43 11.37 -8.24 -1.05
N GLU A 44 10.63 -7.71 -0.09
CA GLU A 44 10.73 -6.31 0.31
C GLU A 44 10.28 -6.13 1.76
N TYR A 45 10.63 -4.99 2.36
CA TYR A 45 9.91 -4.51 3.54
C TYR A 45 8.82 -3.56 3.10
N ILE A 46 7.65 -3.66 3.74
CA ILE A 46 6.63 -2.62 3.72
C ILE A 46 6.63 -2.01 5.12
N GLU A 47 6.98 -0.74 5.20
CA GLU A 47 6.98 0.01 6.45
C GLU A 47 5.63 0.69 6.62
N VAL A 48 5.05 0.63 7.81
CA VAL A 48 3.67 1.08 8.07
C VAL A 48 3.62 1.89 9.36
N CYS A 49 2.77 2.91 9.36
CA CYS A 49 2.34 3.56 10.59
C CYS A 49 0.88 3.98 10.48
N PRO A 50 0.16 4.13 11.61
CA PRO A 50 -1.20 4.65 11.56
C PRO A 50 -1.21 6.12 11.14
N LEU A 51 -2.24 6.52 10.38
CA LEU A 51 -2.47 7.93 10.08
C LEU A 51 -2.72 8.69 11.38
N GLY A 52 -2.02 9.79 11.57
CA GLY A 52 -2.09 10.56 12.80
C GLY A 52 -1.55 11.98 12.67
N PRO A 53 -1.70 12.79 13.74
CA PRO A 53 -1.39 14.22 13.69
C PRO A 53 0.12 14.54 13.61
N ASP A 54 0.98 13.57 13.93
CA ASP A 54 2.43 13.78 13.91
C ASP A 54 3.05 13.60 12.52
N LEU A 55 2.25 13.17 11.55
CA LEU A 55 2.72 12.98 10.17
C LEU A 55 2.71 14.30 9.40
N VAL A 56 3.80 14.54 8.66
CA VAL A 56 3.95 15.74 7.83
C VAL A 56 3.73 15.37 6.36
N VAL A 57 2.78 16.05 5.72
CA VAL A 57 2.48 15.82 4.30
C VAL A 57 3.61 16.39 3.45
N HIS A 58 4.14 15.56 2.56
CA HIS A 58 5.10 15.97 1.53
C HIS A 58 4.39 16.43 0.26
N THR A 59 3.47 15.60 -0.25
CA THR A 59 2.69 15.89 -1.46
C THR A 59 1.21 15.75 -1.13
N PRO A 60 0.40 16.80 -1.35
CA PRO A 60 -1.03 16.77 -1.06
C PRO A 60 -1.78 15.68 -1.83
N TYR A 61 -2.95 15.31 -1.33
CA TYR A 61 -3.78 14.30 -1.94
C TYR A 61 -4.17 14.65 -3.38
N ASP A 62 -3.89 13.69 -4.28
CA ASP A 62 -4.29 13.74 -5.67
C ASP A 62 -5.46 12.78 -5.87
N ALA A 63 -6.66 13.33 -6.05
CA ALA A 63 -7.88 12.54 -6.18
C ALA A 63 -7.91 11.68 -7.47
N ALA A 64 -7.25 12.12 -8.53
CA ALA A 64 -7.18 11.37 -9.78
C ALA A 64 -6.38 10.08 -9.64
N ARG A 65 -5.36 10.09 -8.79
CA ARG A 65 -4.47 8.95 -8.53
C ARG A 65 -4.75 8.27 -7.19
N ASP A 66 -5.61 8.85 -6.37
CA ASP A 66 -5.90 8.38 -5.00
C ASP A 66 -4.64 8.18 -4.17
N ILE A 67 -3.80 9.19 -4.10
CA ILE A 67 -2.55 9.09 -3.36
C ILE A 67 -2.13 10.43 -2.76
N LEU A 68 -1.57 10.37 -1.55
CA LEU A 68 -0.81 11.46 -0.96
C LEU A 68 0.48 10.89 -0.39
N PHE A 69 1.50 11.73 -0.25
CA PHE A 69 2.80 11.33 0.27
C PHE A 69 3.14 12.09 1.53
N PHE A 70 3.86 11.42 2.43
CA PHE A 70 4.33 11.96 3.70
C PHE A 70 5.85 12.04 3.72
N GLU A 71 6.39 12.87 4.62
CA GLU A 71 7.84 13.01 4.81
C GLU A 71 8.44 11.75 5.47
N GLY A 72 7.72 11.11 6.38
CA GLY A 72 8.20 9.94 7.10
C GLY A 72 7.09 9.19 7.81
N LEU A 73 7.47 8.19 8.58
CA LEU A 73 6.59 7.30 9.34
C LEU A 73 6.91 7.41 10.84
N VAL A 74 5.87 7.68 11.68
CA VAL A 74 6.01 7.82 13.13
C VAL A 74 4.75 7.30 13.83
N PRO A 75 4.80 6.22 14.64
CA PRO A 75 5.88 5.25 14.78
C PRO A 75 5.96 4.32 13.56
N LYS A 76 7.10 3.70 13.32
CA LYS A 76 7.30 2.82 12.17
C LYS A 76 7.33 1.35 12.58
N THR A 77 6.57 0.52 11.83
CA THR A 77 6.65 -0.94 11.90
C THR A 77 7.01 -1.47 10.51
N SER A 78 7.99 -2.36 10.43
CA SER A 78 8.43 -2.95 9.16
C SER A 78 7.90 -4.38 9.06
N PHE A 79 7.24 -4.69 7.94
CA PHE A 79 6.76 -6.04 7.65
C PHE A 79 7.56 -6.64 6.50
N PRO A 80 8.23 -7.78 6.72
CA PRO A 80 8.87 -8.49 5.61
C PRO A 80 7.79 -9.16 4.74
N LEU A 81 7.91 -8.98 3.43
CA LEU A 81 7.01 -9.59 2.45
C LEU A 81 7.87 -10.40 1.49
N THR A 82 7.70 -11.72 1.53
CA THR A 82 8.41 -12.66 0.66
C THR A 82 7.43 -13.38 -0.26
N THR A 83 7.93 -14.13 -1.22
CA THR A 83 7.09 -14.84 -2.20
C THR A 83 5.97 -15.63 -1.51
N GLY A 84 4.74 -15.38 -1.92
CA GLY A 84 3.54 -15.99 -1.36
C GLY A 84 2.88 -15.21 -0.23
N ASP A 85 3.55 -14.20 0.32
CA ASP A 85 2.99 -13.35 1.37
C ASP A 85 2.11 -12.25 0.78
N PHE A 86 1.14 -11.80 1.56
CA PHE A 86 0.38 -10.60 1.23
C PHE A 86 0.15 -9.74 2.47
N LEU A 87 -0.10 -8.46 2.23
CA LEU A 87 -0.42 -7.48 3.26
C LEU A 87 -1.63 -6.67 2.82
N ILE A 88 -2.58 -6.47 3.72
CA ILE A 88 -3.75 -5.63 3.49
C ILE A 88 -3.49 -4.28 4.15
N LEU A 89 -3.59 -3.21 3.35
CA LEU A 89 -3.36 -1.84 3.79
C LEU A 89 -4.63 -1.02 3.56
N LEU A 90 -5.20 -0.51 4.65
CA LEU A 90 -6.41 0.30 4.63
C LEU A 90 -6.04 1.79 4.48
N PRO A 91 -7.00 2.69 4.18
CA PRO A 91 -6.72 4.12 4.06
C PRO A 91 -6.03 4.75 5.28
N GLN A 92 -6.29 4.24 6.49
CA GLN A 92 -5.64 4.71 7.70
C GLN A 92 -4.21 4.16 7.90
N ASP A 93 -3.74 3.30 7.02
CA ASP A 93 -2.40 2.72 7.07
C ASP A 93 -1.48 3.48 6.10
N VAL A 94 -0.67 4.38 6.67
CA VAL A 94 0.37 5.05 5.89
C VAL A 94 1.51 4.05 5.69
N HIS A 95 1.98 3.89 4.46
CA HIS A 95 2.93 2.83 4.15
C HIS A 95 3.98 3.24 3.14
N ARG A 96 5.16 2.65 3.30
CA ARG A 96 6.27 2.79 2.36
C ARG A 96 6.62 1.40 1.84
N PRO A 97 6.09 1.02 0.64
CA PRO A 97 6.41 -0.25 0.01
C PRO A 97 7.74 -0.19 -0.73
N GLY A 98 8.21 -1.34 -1.20
CA GLY A 98 9.38 -1.42 -2.07
C GLY A 98 10.71 -1.17 -1.39
N VAL A 99 10.78 -1.30 -0.06
CA VAL A 99 12.01 -1.08 0.69
C VAL A 99 12.90 -2.31 0.61
N ALA A 100 14.15 -2.11 0.23
CA ALA A 100 15.13 -3.20 0.09
C ALA A 100 15.38 -3.90 1.44
N VAL A 101 15.47 -5.23 1.41
CA VAL A 101 15.75 -6.02 2.62
C VAL A 101 17.19 -5.83 3.06
N GLU A 102 18.14 -6.03 2.17
CA GLU A 102 19.57 -5.74 2.39
C GLU A 102 20.08 -4.86 1.27
N ALA A 103 20.02 -5.36 0.05
CA ALA A 103 20.40 -4.64 -1.16
C ALA A 103 19.19 -4.58 -2.11
N PRO A 104 19.12 -3.57 -2.99
CA PRO A 104 18.09 -3.51 -4.02
C PRO A 104 18.04 -4.81 -4.84
N GLY A 105 16.82 -5.28 -5.09
CA GLY A 105 16.57 -6.51 -5.85
C GLY A 105 15.27 -6.45 -6.61
N PRO A 106 15.10 -7.36 -7.60
CA PRO A 106 13.90 -7.37 -8.44
C PRO A 106 12.70 -7.92 -7.69
N VAL A 107 11.53 -7.33 -7.96
CA VAL A 107 10.24 -7.73 -7.38
C VAL A 107 9.19 -7.84 -8.46
N VAL A 108 8.37 -8.88 -8.37
CA VAL A 108 7.11 -9.01 -9.10
C VAL A 108 6.00 -9.06 -8.07
N LYS A 109 5.08 -8.11 -8.14
CA LYS A 109 4.02 -7.95 -7.15
C LYS A 109 2.67 -7.68 -7.82
N VAL A 110 1.61 -8.24 -7.25
CA VAL A 110 0.24 -7.90 -7.61
C VAL A 110 -0.33 -7.02 -6.50
N VAL A 111 -0.86 -5.87 -6.87
CA VAL A 111 -1.57 -4.98 -5.94
C VAL A 111 -3.03 -4.96 -6.37
N VAL A 112 -3.91 -5.48 -5.50
CA VAL A 112 -5.36 -5.40 -5.72
C VAL A 112 -5.85 -4.12 -5.06
N LYS A 113 -6.52 -3.27 -5.85
CA LYS A 113 -7.18 -2.05 -5.39
C LYS A 113 -8.65 -2.36 -5.17
N MET A 114 -9.12 -2.20 -3.94
CA MET A 114 -10.50 -2.50 -3.56
C MET A 114 -11.15 -1.24 -2.99
N ASP A 115 -12.20 -0.75 -3.66
CA ASP A 115 -12.94 0.42 -3.20
C ASP A 115 -13.51 0.16 -1.81
N MET A 116 -13.29 1.08 -0.87
CA MET A 116 -13.76 0.95 0.51
C MET A 116 -15.28 0.81 0.61
N ALA A 117 -16.02 1.31 -0.38
CA ALA A 117 -17.47 1.15 -0.42
C ALA A 117 -17.89 -0.32 -0.54
N LEU A 118 -17.10 -1.16 -1.23
CA LEU A 118 -17.34 -2.61 -1.29
C LEU A 118 -17.17 -3.26 0.08
N LEU A 119 -16.09 -2.90 0.78
CA LEU A 119 -15.80 -3.44 2.12
C LEU A 119 -16.87 -3.04 3.13
N ALA A 120 -17.28 -1.78 3.11
CA ALA A 120 -18.35 -1.28 3.98
C ALA A 120 -19.67 -2.04 3.77
N GLY A 121 -20.03 -2.34 2.51
CA GLY A 121 -21.23 -3.10 2.16
C GLY A 121 -21.17 -4.58 2.55
N ALA A 122 -19.96 -5.14 2.68
CA ALA A 122 -19.73 -6.55 3.03
C ALA A 122 -19.66 -6.79 4.55
N MET A 123 -19.49 -5.74 5.35
CA MET A 123 -19.32 -5.86 6.80
C MET A 123 -20.65 -5.96 7.54
N PRO A 124 -20.76 -6.86 8.56
CA PRO A 124 -21.91 -6.88 9.44
C PRO A 124 -22.07 -5.57 10.20
N ALA A 125 -23.31 -5.27 10.60
CA ALA A 125 -23.55 -4.11 11.45
C ALA A 125 -22.74 -4.21 12.76
N GLY A 126 -22.07 -3.13 13.15
CA GLY A 126 -21.17 -3.10 14.31
C GLY A 126 -19.72 -3.47 14.03
N CYS A 127 -19.41 -4.02 12.85
CA CYS A 127 -18.05 -4.33 12.41
C CYS A 127 -17.57 -3.26 11.40
N ARG A 128 -17.51 -2.03 11.84
CA ARG A 128 -17.07 -0.90 11.01
C ARG A 128 -15.60 -0.61 11.23
N ILE A 129 -14.91 -0.32 10.16
CA ILE A 129 -13.54 0.16 10.20
C ILE A 129 -13.55 1.66 10.46
#